data_0d93331d0f8c97ad61ace3a219b3755a
#
_entry.id   0d93331d0f8c97ad61ace3a219b3755a
#
_cell.length_a   1.000
_cell.length_b   1.000
_cell.length_c   1.000
_cell.angle_alpha   90.00
_cell.angle_beta   90.00
_cell.angle_gamma   90.00
#
_symmetry.space_group_name_H-M   'P 1'
#
loop_
_entity.id
_entity.type
_entity.pdbx_description
1 polymer ?
#
loop_
_entity_poly.entity_id
_entity_poly.type
_entity_poly.pdbx_seq_one_letter_code
_entity_poly.pdbx_strand_id
1 'polypeptide(L)'
;MLTRSRNTFGESRGIQIVLKSGQHPCNFPKGVLSRNFGFCSEKLKTTPSEPTAEPREETIHLPDVDREVFDLAIQLAITKSFQLHKAQSKTRSTEITAILELATLTSRLGLSGAGYIIAARLKEVLLDRRNSLQGEHIEMAYTLKKGHPIRKVIVQSLGRAYFILRQPPDSKKRQLYRRGEGDNARRNAFGAERFMFQDQLDSIDDFNLELSTQAIDIMHDRSELMSRSGKTRTITYTDPLSEEKFSL
;
A
#
# COMPACT_ATOMS: atom_id res chain seq x y z
N MET A 1 44.45 40.36 -9.88
CA MET A 1 44.27 39.56 -8.66
C MET A 1 42.83 39.11 -8.58
N LEU A 2 42.56 37.86 -8.97
CA LEU A 2 41.23 37.27 -8.91
C LEU A 2 41.10 36.46 -7.61
N THR A 3 40.31 36.97 -6.68
CA THR A 3 40.01 36.29 -5.42
C THR A 3 39.10 35.09 -5.72
N ARG A 4 39.66 33.89 -5.63
CA ARG A 4 38.91 32.64 -5.62
C ARG A 4 37.98 32.62 -4.40
N SER A 5 36.67 32.79 -4.63
CA SER A 5 35.64 32.47 -3.68
C SER A 5 35.72 30.96 -3.38
N ARG A 6 36.25 30.59 -2.24
CA ARG A 6 36.14 29.23 -1.71
C ARG A 6 34.69 29.00 -1.34
N ASN A 7 33.98 28.28 -2.21
CA ASN A 7 32.71 27.65 -1.84
C ASN A 7 32.99 26.65 -0.69
N THR A 8 32.84 27.10 0.51
CA THR A 8 32.71 26.25 1.70
C THR A 8 31.31 25.58 1.62
N PHE A 9 31.17 24.56 0.78
CA PHE A 9 30.20 23.51 1.06
C PHE A 9 30.67 22.90 2.39
N GLY A 10 30.03 23.33 3.47
CA GLY A 10 30.25 22.76 4.79
C GLY A 10 30.15 21.24 4.66
N GLU A 11 31.16 20.53 5.13
CA GLU A 11 31.20 19.08 5.23
C GLU A 11 29.90 18.65 5.91
N SER A 12 28.92 18.25 5.12
CA SER A 12 27.66 17.72 5.63
C SER A 12 28.00 16.36 6.23
N ARG A 13 28.10 16.33 7.59
CA ARG A 13 28.33 15.09 8.33
C ARG A 13 27.38 14.03 7.77
N GLY A 14 27.93 12.95 7.24
CA GLY A 14 27.18 11.80 6.74
C GLY A 14 26.59 11.02 7.92
N ILE A 15 25.42 10.44 7.72
CA ILE A 15 24.84 9.44 8.62
C ILE A 15 25.04 8.08 7.99
N GLN A 16 25.57 7.15 8.76
CA GLN A 16 25.76 5.78 8.36
C GLN A 16 24.47 4.99 8.59
N ILE A 17 23.97 4.31 7.55
CA ILE A 17 22.78 3.45 7.67
C ILE A 17 23.21 2.02 7.42
N VAL A 18 22.96 1.15 8.41
CA VAL A 18 23.23 -0.28 8.37
C VAL A 18 21.94 -1.02 8.10
N LEU A 19 21.86 -1.72 6.97
CA LEU A 19 20.72 -2.50 6.49
C LEU A 19 20.93 -4.00 6.74
N LYS A 20 19.90 -4.81 6.46
CA LYS A 20 19.87 -6.27 6.64
C LYS A 20 21.08 -7.01 6.04
N SER A 21 21.56 -6.60 4.89
CA SER A 21 22.67 -7.26 4.20
C SER A 21 24.03 -7.08 4.87
N GLY A 22 24.17 -6.15 5.82
CA GLY A 22 25.39 -5.89 6.59
C GLY A 22 26.66 -5.53 5.78
N GLN A 23 26.60 -5.65 4.46
CA GLN A 23 27.79 -5.70 3.61
C GLN A 23 28.44 -4.35 3.36
N HIS A 24 27.70 -3.26 3.34
CA HIS A 24 28.27 -1.90 3.25
C HIS A 24 27.29 -0.88 3.84
N PRO A 25 27.68 -0.18 4.90
CA PRO A 25 26.89 0.92 5.42
C PRO A 25 26.74 2.01 4.33
N CYS A 26 25.52 2.53 4.22
CA CYS A 26 25.23 3.59 3.28
C CYS A 26 25.42 4.94 3.96
N ASN A 27 26.23 5.80 3.39
CA ASN A 27 26.42 7.15 3.91
C ASN A 27 25.46 8.12 3.23
N PHE A 28 24.64 8.79 4.02
CA PHE A 28 23.69 9.79 3.53
C PHE A 28 23.94 11.15 4.17
N PRO A 29 23.76 12.24 3.40
CA PRO A 29 23.82 13.58 3.96
C PRO A 29 22.77 13.77 5.07
N LYS A 30 23.18 14.19 6.26
CA LYS A 30 22.29 14.42 7.41
C LYS A 30 21.09 15.30 7.06
N GLY A 31 21.30 16.34 6.25
CA GLY A 31 20.24 17.26 5.84
C GLY A 31 19.15 16.63 4.99
N VAL A 32 19.47 15.59 4.21
CA VAL A 32 18.47 14.87 3.39
C VAL A 32 17.59 14.00 4.30
N LEU A 33 18.21 13.29 5.23
CA LEU A 33 17.49 12.39 6.15
C LEU A 33 16.61 13.17 7.14
N SER A 34 17.14 14.23 7.74
CA SER A 34 16.41 15.01 8.74
C SER A 34 15.24 15.81 8.16
N ARG A 35 15.31 16.22 6.89
CA ARG A 35 14.21 16.96 6.24
C ARG A 35 13.06 16.05 5.80
N ASN A 36 13.35 14.82 5.41
CA ASN A 36 12.36 13.95 4.80
C ASN A 36 11.84 12.89 5.77
N PHE A 37 12.62 12.47 6.75
CA PHE A 37 12.27 11.38 7.65
C PHE A 37 12.12 11.87 9.10
N GLY A 38 10.89 11.91 9.61
CA GLY A 38 10.59 12.36 10.98
C GLY A 38 11.34 11.57 12.04
N PHE A 39 11.45 10.24 11.87
CA PHE A 39 12.22 9.37 12.76
C PHE A 39 13.70 9.74 12.85
N CYS A 40 14.33 10.05 11.71
CA CYS A 40 15.73 10.49 11.70
C CYS A 40 15.87 11.85 12.39
N SER A 41 14.92 12.75 12.18
CA SER A 41 14.90 14.06 12.83
C SER A 41 14.82 13.95 14.36
N GLU A 42 14.04 13.04 14.90
CA GLU A 42 13.92 12.82 16.34
C GLU A 42 15.17 12.19 16.94
N LYS A 43 15.69 11.12 16.33
CA LYS A 43 16.93 10.49 16.80
C LYS A 43 18.13 11.43 16.78
N LEU A 44 18.22 12.28 15.77
CA LEU A 44 19.32 13.24 15.63
C LEU A 44 19.24 14.42 16.60
N LYS A 45 18.05 14.70 17.16
CA LYS A 45 17.86 15.74 18.20
C LYS A 45 18.22 15.24 19.60
N THR A 46 18.07 13.95 19.84
CA THR A 46 18.28 13.34 21.18
C THR A 46 19.73 13.03 21.50
N THR A 47 20.66 13.16 20.55
CA THR A 47 22.08 13.02 20.81
C THR A 47 22.61 14.34 21.40
N PRO A 48 22.93 14.39 22.72
CA PRO A 48 23.46 15.61 23.32
C PRO A 48 24.80 15.98 22.64
N SER A 49 24.87 17.19 22.15
CA SER A 49 26.13 17.76 21.65
C SER A 49 26.99 18.13 22.85
N GLU A 50 27.66 17.16 23.45
CA GLU A 50 28.76 17.50 24.35
C GLU A 50 29.87 18.18 23.54
N PRO A 51 30.29 19.41 23.88
CA PRO A 51 31.21 20.21 23.06
C PRO A 51 32.65 19.67 23.02
N THR A 52 32.93 18.56 23.70
CA THR A 52 34.30 18.01 23.88
C THR A 52 34.46 16.58 23.34
N ALA A 53 33.43 15.95 22.79
CA ALA A 53 33.54 14.59 22.25
C ALA A 53 33.98 14.62 20.77
N GLU A 54 34.90 13.73 20.41
CA GLU A 54 35.24 13.46 19.01
C GLU A 54 33.95 13.19 18.19
N PRO A 55 33.92 13.58 16.90
CA PRO A 55 32.75 13.45 16.06
C PRO A 55 32.39 11.96 15.89
N ARG A 56 31.51 11.46 16.73
CA ARG A 56 30.96 10.11 16.57
C ARG A 56 30.13 10.07 15.31
N GLU A 57 30.45 9.15 14.41
CA GLU A 57 29.60 8.86 13.24
C GLU A 57 28.23 8.39 13.73
N GLU A 58 27.19 9.14 13.40
CA GLU A 58 25.82 8.77 13.74
C GLU A 58 25.42 7.57 12.88
N THR A 59 25.13 6.43 13.50
CA THR A 59 24.74 5.21 12.80
C THR A 59 23.27 4.88 13.10
N ILE A 60 22.50 4.63 12.04
CA ILE A 60 21.12 4.16 12.13
C ILE A 60 21.07 2.70 11.67
N HIS A 61 20.59 1.81 12.54
CA HIS A 61 20.46 0.39 12.25
C HIS A 61 19.01 0.06 11.82
N LEU A 62 18.88 -0.55 10.63
CA LEU A 62 17.64 -1.07 10.05
C LEU A 62 17.87 -2.53 9.60
N PRO A 63 18.07 -3.46 10.56
CA PRO A 63 18.55 -4.81 10.25
C PRO A 63 17.52 -5.67 9.51
N ASP A 64 16.28 -5.27 9.49
CA ASP A 64 15.13 -5.93 8.85
C ASP A 64 14.79 -5.37 7.46
N VAL A 65 15.52 -4.33 7.01
CA VAL A 65 15.23 -3.61 5.76
C VAL A 65 16.19 -4.02 4.66
N ASP A 66 15.63 -4.46 3.54
CA ASP A 66 16.40 -4.75 2.34
C ASP A 66 16.85 -3.48 1.63
N ARG A 67 18.02 -3.51 1.02
CA ARG A 67 18.64 -2.39 0.32
C ARG A 67 17.73 -1.78 -0.74
N GLU A 68 17.11 -2.62 -1.54
CA GLU A 68 16.23 -2.19 -2.63
C GLU A 68 15.02 -1.40 -2.13
N VAL A 69 14.39 -1.86 -1.04
CA VAL A 69 13.24 -1.16 -0.43
C VAL A 69 13.68 0.19 0.17
N PHE A 70 14.87 0.22 0.78
CA PHE A 70 15.43 1.47 1.31
C PHE A 70 15.73 2.48 0.19
N ASP A 71 16.34 2.05 -0.91
CA ASP A 71 16.63 2.91 -2.07
C ASP A 71 15.33 3.48 -2.68
N LEU A 72 14.24 2.70 -2.73
CA LEU A 72 12.90 3.18 -3.11
C LEU A 72 12.36 4.24 -2.15
N ALA A 73 12.57 4.07 -0.84
CA ALA A 73 12.14 5.07 0.16
C ALA A 73 12.90 6.39 0.00
N ILE A 74 14.21 6.33 -0.28
CA ILE A 74 15.03 7.52 -0.58
C ILE A 74 14.57 8.18 -1.88
N GLN A 75 14.34 7.40 -2.95
CA GLN A 75 13.83 7.91 -4.21
C GLN A 75 12.51 8.66 -3.98
N LEU A 76 11.55 8.02 -3.29
CA LEU A 76 10.26 8.62 -2.97
C LEU A 76 10.38 9.89 -2.14
N ALA A 77 11.29 9.92 -1.16
CA ALA A 77 11.53 11.10 -0.33
C ALA A 77 11.99 12.31 -1.15
N ILE A 78 12.89 12.08 -2.12
CA ILE A 78 13.50 13.14 -2.94
C ILE A 78 12.59 13.55 -4.10
N THR A 79 12.09 12.58 -4.88
CA THR A 79 11.40 12.83 -6.15
C THR A 79 9.88 12.86 -6.04
N LYS A 80 9.32 12.46 -4.88
CA LYS A 80 7.88 12.25 -4.66
C LYS A 80 7.27 11.23 -5.64
N SER A 81 8.11 10.36 -6.18
CA SER A 81 7.75 9.23 -7.05
C SER A 81 8.71 8.08 -6.83
N PHE A 82 8.38 6.88 -7.26
CA PHE A 82 9.26 5.73 -7.21
C PHE A 82 9.01 4.78 -8.38
N GLN A 83 10.05 4.04 -8.75
CA GLN A 83 9.97 3.02 -9.79
C GLN A 83 10.52 1.71 -9.22
N LEU A 84 9.70 0.66 -9.27
CA LEU A 84 10.11 -0.67 -8.84
C LEU A 84 11.18 -1.23 -9.76
N HIS A 85 12.16 -1.91 -9.19
CA HIS A 85 13.16 -2.64 -9.95
C HIS A 85 12.53 -3.82 -10.72
N LYS A 86 13.15 -4.24 -11.83
CA LYS A 86 12.66 -5.35 -12.65
C LYS A 86 12.43 -6.65 -11.85
N ALA A 87 13.26 -6.92 -10.85
CA ALA A 87 13.10 -8.08 -9.97
C ALA A 87 11.81 -8.01 -9.14
N GLN A 88 11.48 -6.85 -8.61
CA GLN A 88 10.29 -6.58 -7.79
C GLN A 88 8.99 -6.55 -8.62
N SER A 89 9.08 -6.23 -9.91
CA SER A 89 7.95 -6.22 -10.84
C SER A 89 7.82 -7.49 -11.68
N LYS A 90 8.55 -8.55 -11.35
CA LYS A 90 8.56 -9.82 -12.10
C LYS A 90 7.18 -10.49 -12.14
N THR A 91 6.48 -10.47 -11.05
CA THR A 91 5.07 -10.91 -10.96
C THR A 91 4.25 -9.84 -10.24
N ARG A 92 2.93 -9.83 -10.45
CA ARG A 92 2.06 -8.86 -9.74
C ARG A 92 2.05 -9.08 -8.22
N SER A 93 2.16 -10.31 -7.77
CA SER A 93 2.27 -10.61 -6.34
C SER A 93 3.56 -10.01 -5.75
N THR A 94 4.71 -10.20 -6.38
CA THR A 94 5.98 -9.60 -5.93
C THR A 94 5.94 -8.07 -5.99
N GLU A 95 5.23 -7.50 -6.97
CA GLU A 95 5.01 -6.05 -7.06
C GLU A 95 4.20 -5.53 -5.87
N ILE A 96 3.11 -6.21 -5.50
CA ILE A 96 2.29 -5.85 -4.33
C ILE A 96 3.11 -5.95 -3.05
N THR A 97 3.88 -7.04 -2.87
CA THR A 97 4.76 -7.22 -1.71
C THR A 97 5.74 -6.05 -1.57
N ALA A 98 6.46 -5.69 -2.64
CA ALA A 98 7.43 -4.58 -2.61
C ALA A 98 6.77 -3.22 -2.30
N ILE A 99 5.54 -2.99 -2.79
CA ILE A 99 4.76 -1.78 -2.47
C ILE A 99 4.40 -1.75 -0.98
N LEU A 100 4.01 -2.89 -0.40
CA LEU A 100 3.64 -2.99 1.01
C LEU A 100 4.86 -2.84 1.94
N GLU A 101 5.99 -3.44 1.58
CA GLU A 101 7.27 -3.25 2.28
C GLU A 101 7.69 -1.78 2.29
N LEU A 102 7.60 -1.11 1.13
CA LEU A 102 7.86 0.31 1.02
C LEU A 102 6.91 1.14 1.89
N ALA A 103 5.62 0.79 1.93
CA ALA A 103 4.64 1.47 2.78
C ALA A 103 4.97 1.30 4.27
N THR A 104 5.35 0.11 4.68
CA THR A 104 5.76 -0.21 6.06
C THR A 104 7.01 0.58 6.45
N LEU A 105 8.03 0.57 5.59
CA LEU A 105 9.26 1.30 5.84
C LEU A 105 9.03 2.82 5.92
N THR A 106 8.30 3.39 4.95
CA THR A 106 8.05 4.85 4.92
C THR A 106 7.19 5.31 6.09
N SER A 107 6.24 4.48 6.54
CA SER A 107 5.45 4.73 7.75
C SER A 107 6.35 4.73 9.00
N ARG A 108 7.24 3.74 9.13
CA ARG A 108 8.21 3.63 10.23
C ARG A 108 9.21 4.80 10.26
N LEU A 109 9.68 5.22 9.08
CA LEU A 109 10.59 6.35 8.94
C LEU A 109 9.89 7.72 9.09
N GLY A 110 8.56 7.76 9.13
CA GLY A 110 7.78 8.99 9.26
C GLY A 110 7.84 9.88 8.02
N LEU A 111 7.86 9.28 6.81
CA LEU A 111 7.85 10.03 5.56
C LEU A 111 6.43 10.55 5.25
N SER A 112 6.23 11.84 5.51
CA SER A 112 4.93 12.49 5.34
C SER A 112 4.46 12.43 3.87
N GLY A 113 3.17 12.09 3.68
CA GLY A 113 2.53 12.04 2.36
C GLY A 113 2.87 10.79 1.52
N ALA A 114 3.89 10.01 1.88
CA ALA A 114 4.28 8.81 1.14
C ALA A 114 3.14 7.80 1.00
N GLY A 115 2.34 7.62 2.05
CA GLY A 115 1.25 6.66 2.06
C GLY A 115 0.24 6.86 0.92
N TYR A 116 -0.06 8.09 0.53
CA TYR A 116 -0.98 8.37 -0.59
C TYR A 116 -0.36 8.03 -1.96
N ILE A 117 0.92 8.34 -2.15
CA ILE A 117 1.63 8.05 -3.41
C ILE A 117 1.73 6.53 -3.60
N ILE A 118 2.10 5.82 -2.53
CA ILE A 118 2.23 4.37 -2.54
C ILE A 118 0.85 3.71 -2.74
N ALA A 119 -0.20 4.23 -2.11
CA ALA A 119 -1.56 3.73 -2.26
C ALA A 119 -2.10 3.94 -3.69
N ALA A 120 -1.78 5.07 -4.34
CA ALA A 120 -2.13 5.30 -5.73
C ALA A 120 -1.50 4.24 -6.65
N ARG A 121 -0.22 3.91 -6.43
CA ARG A 121 0.46 2.84 -7.19
C ARG A 121 -0.15 1.46 -6.92
N LEU A 122 -0.49 1.15 -5.67
CA LEU A 122 -1.17 -0.10 -5.34
C LEU A 122 -2.54 -0.19 -6.02
N LYS A 123 -3.31 0.92 -6.05
CA LYS A 123 -4.60 0.99 -6.76
C LYS A 123 -4.44 0.66 -8.25
N GLU A 124 -3.44 1.21 -8.93
CA GLU A 124 -3.14 0.91 -10.34
C GLU A 124 -2.87 -0.59 -10.56
N VAL A 125 -2.01 -1.19 -9.73
CA VAL A 125 -1.67 -2.62 -9.82
C VAL A 125 -2.90 -3.51 -9.62
N LEU A 126 -3.75 -3.17 -8.64
CA LEU A 126 -4.97 -3.94 -8.34
C LEU A 126 -6.09 -3.70 -9.37
N LEU A 127 -6.16 -2.55 -10.03
CA LEU A 127 -7.09 -2.32 -11.14
C LEU A 127 -6.75 -3.20 -12.34
N ASP A 128 -5.47 -3.40 -12.63
CA ASP A 128 -5.04 -4.30 -13.71
C ASP A 128 -5.37 -5.78 -13.39
N ARG A 129 -5.09 -6.24 -12.17
CA ARG A 129 -5.31 -7.64 -11.76
C ARG A 129 -5.59 -7.79 -10.25
N ARG A 130 -6.85 -7.68 -9.86
CA ARG A 130 -7.31 -7.88 -8.46
C ARG A 130 -6.96 -9.26 -7.89
N ASN A 131 -6.93 -10.29 -8.74
CA ASN A 131 -6.66 -11.68 -8.32
C ASN A 131 -5.19 -11.92 -7.90
N SER A 132 -4.33 -10.93 -8.01
CA SER A 132 -2.93 -11.03 -7.56
C SER A 132 -2.77 -10.77 -6.06
N LEU A 133 -3.81 -10.32 -5.37
CA LEU A 133 -3.82 -10.14 -3.94
C LEU A 133 -3.82 -11.51 -3.24
N GLN A 134 -3.01 -11.63 -2.18
CA GLN A 134 -2.86 -12.84 -1.36
C GLN A 134 -3.15 -12.52 0.10
N GLY A 135 -3.42 -13.54 0.93
CA GLY A 135 -3.67 -13.36 2.36
C GLY A 135 -2.56 -12.61 3.09
N GLU A 136 -1.31 -12.96 2.79
CA GLU A 136 -0.11 -12.31 3.33
C GLU A 136 -0.08 -10.80 3.07
N HIS A 137 -0.56 -10.35 1.90
CA HIS A 137 -0.63 -8.93 1.58
C HIS A 137 -1.63 -8.19 2.49
N ILE A 138 -2.73 -8.86 2.87
CA ILE A 138 -3.70 -8.30 3.81
C ILE A 138 -3.05 -8.19 5.19
N GLU A 139 -2.39 -9.27 5.65
CA GLU A 139 -1.68 -9.28 6.92
C GLU A 139 -0.63 -8.17 6.99
N MET A 140 0.20 -8.02 5.96
CA MET A 140 1.18 -6.93 5.86
C MET A 140 0.51 -5.55 5.90
N ALA A 141 -0.58 -5.33 5.17
CA ALA A 141 -1.29 -4.05 5.15
C ALA A 141 -1.87 -3.71 6.53
N TYR A 142 -2.29 -4.71 7.31
CA TYR A 142 -2.87 -4.51 8.62
C TYR A 142 -1.83 -4.38 9.76
N THR A 143 -0.54 -4.51 9.46
CA THR A 143 0.52 -4.00 10.36
C THR A 143 0.62 -2.47 10.35
N LEU A 144 0.11 -1.81 9.29
CA LEU A 144 0.05 -0.36 9.20
C LEU A 144 -1.05 0.19 10.13
N LYS A 145 -0.86 1.42 10.60
CA LYS A 145 -1.84 2.06 11.50
C LYS A 145 -3.23 2.18 10.86
N LYS A 146 -4.25 2.16 11.69
CA LYS A 146 -5.64 2.41 11.28
C LYS A 146 -5.76 3.73 10.50
N GLY A 147 -6.54 3.70 9.40
CA GLY A 147 -6.71 4.84 8.50
C GLY A 147 -5.56 5.05 7.51
N HIS A 148 -4.55 4.17 7.47
CA HIS A 148 -3.50 4.26 6.46
C HIS A 148 -4.08 4.05 5.05
N PRO A 149 -3.71 4.88 4.03
CA PRO A 149 -4.30 4.82 2.69
C PRO A 149 -4.22 3.44 2.01
N ILE A 150 -3.18 2.67 2.28
CA ILE A 150 -3.01 1.29 1.79
C ILE A 150 -4.16 0.39 2.24
N ARG A 151 -4.55 0.43 3.53
CA ARG A 151 -5.66 -0.39 4.06
C ARG A 151 -6.94 -0.09 3.30
N LYS A 152 -7.20 1.19 3.03
CA LYS A 152 -8.38 1.62 2.25
C LYS A 152 -8.37 1.02 0.84
N VAL A 153 -7.25 1.05 0.13
CA VAL A 153 -7.14 0.46 -1.22
C VAL A 153 -7.38 -1.05 -1.21
N ILE A 154 -6.83 -1.77 -0.24
CA ILE A 154 -7.07 -3.22 -0.07
C ILE A 154 -8.56 -3.49 0.13
N VAL A 155 -9.21 -2.79 1.06
CA VAL A 155 -10.65 -2.95 1.34
C VAL A 155 -11.49 -2.62 0.11
N GLN A 156 -11.19 -1.55 -0.61
CA GLN A 156 -11.88 -1.18 -1.84
C GLN A 156 -11.74 -2.26 -2.93
N SER A 157 -10.56 -2.89 -3.05
CA SER A 157 -10.32 -3.93 -4.05
C SER A 157 -11.15 -5.20 -3.81
N LEU A 158 -11.50 -5.48 -2.57
CA LEU A 158 -12.24 -6.66 -2.15
C LEU A 158 -13.74 -6.40 -1.91
N GLY A 159 -14.12 -5.14 -1.75
CA GLY A 159 -15.47 -4.73 -1.36
C GLY A 159 -16.56 -5.29 -2.28
N ARG A 160 -16.37 -5.23 -3.61
CA ARG A 160 -17.31 -5.78 -4.59
C ARG A 160 -17.51 -7.29 -4.42
N ALA A 161 -16.40 -8.05 -4.33
CA ALA A 161 -16.46 -9.51 -4.20
C ALA A 161 -17.14 -9.93 -2.89
N TYR A 162 -16.79 -9.28 -1.80
CA TYR A 162 -17.37 -9.52 -0.49
C TYR A 162 -18.85 -9.14 -0.45
N PHE A 163 -19.24 -7.99 -1.00
CA PHE A 163 -20.63 -7.55 -1.11
C PHE A 163 -21.48 -8.56 -1.85
N ILE A 164 -21.03 -9.07 -3.02
CA ILE A 164 -21.75 -10.04 -3.83
C ILE A 164 -21.98 -11.35 -3.05
N LEU A 165 -20.97 -11.80 -2.28
CA LEU A 165 -21.09 -13.02 -1.46
C LEU A 165 -22.10 -12.89 -0.32
N ARG A 166 -22.28 -11.70 0.23
CA ARG A 166 -23.21 -11.42 1.32
C ARG A 166 -24.65 -11.27 0.85
N GLN A 167 -24.91 -11.14 -0.46
CA GLN A 167 -26.28 -11.07 -0.97
C GLN A 167 -26.99 -12.42 -0.78
N PRO A 168 -28.30 -12.41 -0.44
CA PRO A 168 -29.08 -13.63 -0.34
C PRO A 168 -29.02 -14.42 -1.66
N PRO A 169 -29.03 -15.75 -1.63
CA PRO A 169 -28.94 -16.58 -2.80
C PRO A 169 -30.21 -16.49 -3.65
N ASP A 170 -30.29 -15.48 -4.49
CA ASP A 170 -31.28 -15.48 -5.59
C ASP A 170 -30.73 -16.43 -6.66
N SER A 171 -31.26 -17.67 -6.64
CA SER A 171 -30.74 -18.83 -7.39
C SER A 171 -30.64 -18.60 -8.91
N LYS A 172 -31.48 -17.75 -9.49
CA LYS A 172 -31.45 -17.40 -10.91
C LYS A 172 -30.34 -16.40 -11.27
N LYS A 173 -30.05 -15.44 -10.42
CA LYS A 173 -29.05 -14.40 -10.67
C LYS A 173 -27.61 -14.90 -10.46
N ARG A 174 -27.36 -15.80 -9.50
CA ARG A 174 -26.05 -16.46 -9.34
C ARG A 174 -25.65 -17.27 -10.59
N GLN A 175 -26.59 -17.87 -11.33
CA GLN A 175 -26.28 -18.61 -12.56
C GLN A 175 -25.89 -17.70 -13.73
N LEU A 176 -26.45 -16.50 -13.84
CA LEU A 176 -26.10 -15.53 -14.87
C LEU A 176 -24.69 -14.94 -14.65
N TYR A 177 -24.34 -14.66 -13.40
CA TYR A 177 -22.97 -14.20 -13.05
C TYR A 177 -21.90 -15.27 -13.32
N ARG A 178 -22.24 -16.56 -13.24
CA ARG A 178 -21.35 -17.67 -13.61
C ARG A 178 -21.01 -17.71 -15.10
N ARG A 179 -21.73 -17.04 -15.98
CA ARG A 179 -21.58 -17.13 -17.45
C ARG A 179 -20.78 -16.00 -18.12
N GLY A 180 -20.50 -14.87 -17.49
CA GLY A 180 -20.03 -13.62 -18.14
C GLY A 180 -18.54 -13.24 -18.02
N GLU A 181 -17.74 -13.73 -17.06
CA GLU A 181 -16.32 -13.36 -16.89
C GLU A 181 -15.41 -14.60 -16.86
N GLY A 182 -14.21 -14.53 -17.43
CA GLY A 182 -13.30 -15.65 -17.70
C GLY A 182 -13.12 -16.70 -16.59
N ASP A 183 -13.05 -17.96 -17.02
CA ASP A 183 -13.24 -19.19 -16.21
C ASP A 183 -12.40 -19.36 -14.94
N ASN A 184 -11.25 -18.71 -14.82
CA ASN A 184 -10.30 -18.97 -13.72
C ASN A 184 -10.55 -18.11 -12.47
N ALA A 185 -10.97 -16.86 -12.61
CA ALA A 185 -11.33 -15.99 -11.47
C ALA A 185 -12.61 -16.46 -10.76
N ARG A 186 -13.46 -17.17 -11.48
CA ARG A 186 -14.79 -17.62 -11.03
C ARG A 186 -14.76 -18.87 -10.19
N ARG A 187 -13.93 -19.84 -10.53
CA ARG A 187 -13.87 -21.10 -9.77
C ARG A 187 -13.41 -20.86 -8.33
N ASN A 188 -12.57 -19.87 -8.11
CA ASN A 188 -12.06 -19.57 -6.77
C ASN A 188 -12.94 -18.63 -5.96
N ALA A 189 -13.66 -17.68 -6.60
CA ALA A 189 -14.51 -16.73 -5.87
C ALA A 189 -15.93 -17.22 -5.59
N PHE A 190 -16.49 -18.10 -6.43
CA PHE A 190 -17.92 -18.47 -6.37
C PHE A 190 -18.20 -19.97 -6.28
N GLY A 191 -17.19 -20.81 -6.37
CA GLY A 191 -17.33 -22.26 -6.17
C GLY A 191 -17.32 -22.69 -4.71
N ALA A 192 -16.78 -21.86 -3.83
CA ALA A 192 -16.82 -22.06 -2.39
C ALA A 192 -17.86 -21.13 -1.78
N GLU A 193 -18.64 -21.64 -0.84
CA GLU A 193 -19.54 -20.86 0.03
C GLU A 193 -18.75 -19.89 0.94
N ARG A 194 -17.44 -19.89 0.84
CA ARG A 194 -16.48 -19.17 1.69
C ARG A 194 -15.76 -18.07 0.91
N PHE A 195 -15.63 -16.91 1.51
CA PHE A 195 -14.81 -15.80 0.97
C PHE A 195 -13.35 -16.22 0.87
N MET A 196 -12.67 -15.85 -0.22
CA MET A 196 -11.28 -16.27 -0.46
C MET A 196 -10.27 -15.83 0.62
N PHE A 197 -10.60 -14.80 1.39
CA PHE A 197 -9.82 -14.29 2.52
C PHE A 197 -10.54 -14.47 3.86
N GLN A 198 -11.29 -15.57 4.01
CA GLN A 198 -12.05 -15.82 5.24
C GLN A 198 -11.13 -15.95 6.46
N ASP A 199 -9.94 -16.56 6.29
CA ASP A 199 -8.99 -16.72 7.37
C ASP A 199 -8.50 -15.36 7.90
N GLN A 200 -8.28 -14.39 7.01
CA GLN A 200 -7.91 -13.01 7.37
C GLN A 200 -9.10 -12.26 8.01
N LEU A 201 -10.34 -12.52 7.55
CA LEU A 201 -11.54 -11.96 8.19
C LEU A 201 -11.71 -12.47 9.63
N ASP A 202 -11.42 -13.74 9.84
CA ASP A 202 -11.58 -14.38 11.15
C ASP A 202 -10.44 -14.00 12.14
N SER A 203 -9.26 -13.64 11.62
CA SER A 203 -8.07 -13.35 12.42
C SER A 203 -7.77 -11.86 12.61
N ILE A 204 -8.31 -10.98 11.75
CA ILE A 204 -8.02 -9.54 11.77
C ILE A 204 -9.32 -8.74 11.92
N ASP A 205 -9.68 -8.40 13.15
CA ASP A 205 -10.93 -7.70 13.49
C ASP A 205 -11.12 -6.39 12.72
N ASP A 206 -10.08 -5.58 12.61
CA ASP A 206 -10.10 -4.32 11.86
C ASP A 206 -10.40 -4.56 10.37
N PHE A 207 -9.86 -5.63 9.77
CA PHE A 207 -10.14 -5.97 8.38
C PHE A 207 -11.60 -6.34 8.16
N ASN A 208 -12.13 -7.18 9.05
CA ASN A 208 -13.54 -7.57 9.01
C ASN A 208 -14.47 -6.34 9.13
N LEU A 209 -14.18 -5.45 10.09
CA LEU A 209 -14.95 -4.23 10.30
C LEU A 209 -14.90 -3.31 9.08
N GLU A 210 -13.71 -3.02 8.57
CA GLU A 210 -13.52 -2.12 7.42
C GLU A 210 -14.17 -2.68 6.15
N LEU A 211 -14.05 -3.98 5.89
CA LEU A 211 -14.65 -4.62 4.72
C LEU A 211 -16.18 -4.70 4.82
N SER A 212 -16.71 -4.98 6.01
CA SER A 212 -18.15 -4.95 6.27
C SER A 212 -18.73 -3.55 6.10
N THR A 213 -18.04 -2.53 6.56
CA THR A 213 -18.42 -1.13 6.35
C THR A 213 -18.43 -0.79 4.86
N GLN A 214 -17.40 -1.20 4.11
CA GLN A 214 -17.34 -0.99 2.67
C GLN A 214 -18.50 -1.67 1.92
N ALA A 215 -18.92 -2.87 2.35
CA ALA A 215 -20.09 -3.54 1.76
C ALA A 215 -21.39 -2.77 2.03
N ILE A 216 -21.52 -2.16 3.20
CA ILE A 216 -22.65 -1.28 3.54
C ILE A 216 -22.63 -0.02 2.67
N ASP A 217 -21.47 0.60 2.47
CA ASP A 217 -21.32 1.76 1.60
C ASP A 217 -21.73 1.46 0.16
N ILE A 218 -21.31 0.29 -0.39
CA ILE A 218 -21.76 -0.18 -1.71
C ILE A 218 -23.27 -0.30 -1.77
N MET A 219 -23.90 -0.83 -0.72
CA MET A 219 -25.36 -0.99 -0.66
C MET A 219 -26.07 0.37 -0.62
N HIS A 220 -25.51 1.37 0.05
CA HIS A 220 -26.08 2.72 0.11
C HIS A 220 -25.90 3.49 -1.20
N ASP A 221 -24.86 3.22 -1.98
CA ASP A 221 -24.59 3.86 -3.29
C ASP A 221 -25.33 3.19 -4.45
N ARG A 222 -26.41 2.47 -4.16
CA ARG A 222 -27.26 1.85 -5.18
C ARG A 222 -28.02 2.92 -5.97
N SER A 223 -28.11 2.69 -7.30
CA SER A 223 -29.00 3.44 -8.16
C SER A 223 -29.98 2.52 -8.90
N GLU A 224 -31.21 2.95 -9.04
CA GLU A 224 -32.25 2.20 -9.78
C GLU A 224 -32.39 2.80 -11.19
N LEU A 225 -32.16 1.98 -12.20
CA LEU A 225 -32.41 2.32 -13.60
C LEU A 225 -33.68 1.61 -14.08
N MET A 226 -34.66 2.39 -14.51
CA MET A 226 -35.85 1.86 -15.21
C MET A 226 -35.47 1.61 -16.66
N SER A 227 -35.81 0.40 -17.19
CA SER A 227 -35.68 0.17 -18.62
C SER A 227 -36.60 1.13 -19.38
N ARG A 228 -36.19 1.51 -20.61
CA ARG A 228 -37.04 2.36 -21.51
C ARG A 228 -38.44 1.79 -21.75
N SER A 229 -38.63 0.49 -21.61
CA SER A 229 -39.95 -0.17 -21.72
C SER A 229 -40.75 -0.15 -20.41
N GLY A 230 -40.21 0.36 -19.31
CA GLY A 230 -40.87 0.38 -18.00
C GLY A 230 -41.07 -0.99 -17.33
N LYS A 231 -40.62 -2.08 -17.99
CA LYS A 231 -40.93 -3.46 -17.55
C LYS A 231 -39.84 -4.08 -16.66
N THR A 232 -38.60 -3.58 -16.71
CA THR A 232 -37.50 -4.11 -15.92
C THR A 232 -36.84 -3.03 -15.13
N ARG A 233 -36.61 -3.29 -13.83
CA ARG A 233 -35.79 -2.45 -12.96
C ARG A 233 -34.41 -3.10 -12.82
N THR A 234 -33.36 -2.39 -13.11
CA THR A 234 -32.01 -2.84 -12.88
C THR A 234 -31.41 -2.03 -11.75
N ILE A 235 -31.00 -2.72 -10.68
CA ILE A 235 -30.27 -2.08 -9.58
C ILE A 235 -28.79 -2.13 -9.93
N THR A 236 -28.15 -0.98 -9.91
CA THR A 236 -26.72 -0.86 -10.14
C THR A 236 -26.03 -0.35 -8.88
N TYR A 237 -24.82 -0.79 -8.70
CA TYR A 237 -23.93 -0.45 -7.61
C TYR A 237 -22.62 0.12 -8.19
N THR A 238 -21.88 0.88 -7.41
CA THR A 238 -20.57 1.39 -7.82
C THR A 238 -19.46 0.53 -7.21
N ASP A 239 -18.53 0.10 -8.03
CA ASP A 239 -17.33 -0.60 -7.58
C ASP A 239 -16.39 0.39 -6.88
N PRO A 240 -16.02 0.17 -5.61
CA PRO A 240 -15.28 1.17 -4.85
C PRO A 240 -13.83 1.38 -5.30
N LEU A 241 -13.26 0.44 -6.05
CA LEU A 241 -11.89 0.57 -6.56
C LEU A 241 -11.85 1.24 -7.93
N SER A 242 -12.65 0.75 -8.90
CA SER A 242 -12.66 1.23 -10.29
C SER A 242 -13.65 2.36 -10.54
N GLU A 243 -14.59 2.59 -9.61
CA GLU A 243 -15.70 3.55 -9.75
C GLU A 243 -16.68 3.20 -10.89
N GLU A 244 -16.53 2.01 -11.47
CA GLU A 244 -17.44 1.51 -12.51
C GLU A 244 -18.74 0.95 -11.92
N LYS A 245 -19.82 1.10 -12.66
CA LYS A 245 -21.13 0.53 -12.24
C LYS A 245 -21.21 -0.95 -12.58
N PHE A 246 -21.78 -1.72 -11.66
CA PHE A 246 -22.11 -3.13 -11.86
C PHE A 246 -23.54 -3.43 -11.40
N SER A 247 -24.15 -4.50 -11.94
CA SER A 247 -25.48 -4.98 -11.54
C SER A 247 -25.38 -6.41 -11.01
N LEU A 248 -26.34 -6.79 -10.17
CA LEU A 248 -26.50 -8.16 -9.66
C LEU A 248 -27.62 -8.87 -10.41
#